data_82f7b027ee1526e183cbe6d2918c56f7
#
_entry.id   82f7b027ee1526e183cbe6d2918c56f7
#
_cell.length_a   1.000
_cell.length_b   1.000
_cell.length_c   1.000
_cell.angle_alpha   90.00
_cell.angle_beta   90.00
_cell.angle_gamma   90.00
#
_symmetry.space_group_name_H-M   'P 1'
#
loop_
_entity.id
_entity.type
_entity.pdbx_description
1 polymer ?
#
loop_
_entity_poly.entity_id
_entity_poly.type
_entity_poly.pdbx_seq_one_letter_code
_entity_poly.pdbx_strand_id
1 'polypeptide(L)'
;MRYGVVLAMVLLAGCSRSNNLLLGRVESEVGSHTVVVTDCYRTSVPPPQRLADEGGRAVYRFMPCRDADVVIRGDELVVNGQSYGRMNPSDGVLVDHGVVSIQRRSR
;
A
#
# COMPACT_ATOMS: atom_id res chain seq x y z
N MET A 1 26.30 -20.95 26.64
CA MET A 1 26.70 -21.09 25.61
C MET A 1 25.83 -21.09 24.46
N ARG A 2 24.96 -21.91 24.16
CA ARG A 2 24.18 -21.92 22.99
C ARG A 2 23.04 -21.02 23.01
N TYR A 3 22.74 -20.31 24.01
CA TYR A 3 21.54 -19.49 24.09
C TYR A 3 21.61 -18.19 23.33
N GLY A 4 22.76 -17.68 23.08
CA GLY A 4 22.93 -16.40 22.40
C GLY A 4 22.54 -16.42 20.93
N VAL A 5 22.55 -17.57 20.34
CA VAL A 5 22.23 -17.70 18.94
C VAL A 5 20.76 -17.40 18.64
N VAL A 6 19.90 -17.77 19.53
CA VAL A 6 18.46 -17.56 19.35
C VAL A 6 18.11 -16.09 19.40
N LEU A 7 18.77 -15.34 20.25
CA LEU A 7 18.51 -13.93 20.37
C LEU A 7 18.84 -13.18 19.10
N ALA A 8 19.89 -13.57 18.43
CA ALA A 8 20.30 -12.92 17.22
C ALA A 8 19.26 -13.01 16.12
N MET A 9 18.58 -14.11 16.04
CA MET A 9 17.56 -14.28 15.04
C MET A 9 16.38 -13.38 15.22
N VAL A 10 15.99 -13.14 16.45
CA VAL A 10 14.88 -12.28 16.74
C VAL A 10 15.17 -10.83 16.33
N LEU A 11 16.35 -10.40 16.55
CA LEU A 11 16.75 -9.04 16.18
C LEU A 11 16.72 -8.82 14.67
N LEU A 12 17.11 -9.81 13.92
CA LEU A 12 17.09 -9.69 12.48
C LEU A 12 15.69 -9.51 11.93
N ALA A 13 14.74 -10.22 12.49
CA ALA A 13 13.36 -10.09 12.06
C ALA A 13 12.84 -8.68 12.31
N GLY A 14 13.20 -8.08 13.40
CA GLY A 14 12.78 -6.72 13.72
C GLY A 14 13.37 -5.71 12.76
N CYS A 15 14.62 -5.86 12.39
CA CYS A 15 15.26 -4.92 11.49
C CYS A 15 14.66 -4.95 10.10
N SER A 16 14.26 -6.10 9.62
CA SER A 16 13.69 -6.22 8.31
C SER A 16 12.45 -5.39 8.13
N ARG A 17 11.64 -5.27 9.15
CA ARG A 17 10.42 -4.52 9.08
C ARG A 17 10.62 -3.02 8.94
N SER A 18 11.62 -2.48 9.52
CA SER A 18 11.90 -1.06 9.47
C SER A 18 12.41 -0.62 8.11
N ASN A 19 12.95 -1.52 7.35
CA ASN A 19 13.61 -1.17 6.10
C ASN A 19 12.67 -0.59 5.05
N ASN A 20 11.41 -0.94 5.07
CA ASN A 20 10.46 -0.41 4.11
C ASN A 20 10.32 1.09 4.21
N LEU A 21 10.26 1.63 5.40
CA LEU A 21 10.14 3.06 5.58
C LEU A 21 11.45 3.78 5.26
N LEU A 22 12.56 3.15 5.57
CA LEU A 22 13.85 3.76 5.28
C LEU A 22 14.13 3.88 3.79
N LEU A 23 13.52 3.01 3.00
CA LEU A 23 13.72 3.04 1.57
C LEU A 23 12.71 3.91 0.83
N GLY A 24 11.84 4.56 1.56
CA GLY A 24 10.84 5.42 0.94
C GLY A 24 9.78 4.64 0.16
N ARG A 25 9.46 3.46 0.63
CA ARG A 25 8.50 2.59 -0.03
C ARG A 25 7.47 2.11 0.98
N VAL A 26 6.22 2.27 0.68
CA VAL A 26 5.11 1.86 1.54
C VAL A 26 4.22 0.91 0.78
N GLU A 27 3.85 -0.17 1.40
CA GLU A 27 2.98 -1.17 0.78
C GLU A 27 1.85 -1.52 1.73
N SER A 28 0.63 -1.61 1.24
CA SER A 28 -0.52 -2.01 2.05
C SER A 28 -1.59 -2.65 1.18
N GLU A 29 -2.43 -3.46 1.82
CA GLU A 29 -3.60 -4.02 1.16
C GLU A 29 -4.75 -3.04 1.30
N VAL A 30 -5.34 -2.63 0.19
CA VAL A 30 -6.45 -1.69 0.17
C VAL A 30 -7.61 -2.43 -0.51
N GLY A 31 -8.56 -2.91 0.27
CA GLY A 31 -9.57 -3.82 -0.23
C GLY A 31 -8.89 -5.12 -0.65
N SER A 32 -9.07 -5.53 -1.88
CA SER A 32 -8.42 -6.74 -2.39
C SER A 32 -7.19 -6.42 -3.25
N HIS A 33 -6.70 -5.19 -3.19
CA HIS A 33 -5.61 -4.73 -4.04
C HIS A 33 -4.39 -4.35 -3.22
N THR A 34 -3.22 -4.79 -3.64
CA THR A 34 -1.98 -4.37 -3.00
C THR A 34 -1.57 -3.03 -3.60
N VAL A 35 -1.37 -2.04 -2.77
CA VAL A 35 -0.96 -0.71 -3.20
C VAL A 35 0.45 -0.44 -2.73
N VAL A 36 1.33 -0.08 -3.65
CA VAL A 36 2.72 0.26 -3.35
C VAL A 36 2.96 1.72 -3.76
N VAL A 37 3.48 2.52 -2.85
CA VAL A 37 3.81 3.91 -3.12
C VAL A 37 5.29 4.10 -2.81
N THR A 38 6.04 4.54 -3.79
CA THR A 38 7.46 4.84 -3.59
C THR A 38 7.62 6.32 -3.26
N ASP A 39 8.80 6.71 -2.90
CA ASP A 39 9.12 8.11 -2.60
C ASP A 39 8.26 8.65 -1.47
N CYS A 40 8.00 7.82 -0.48
CA CYS A 40 7.14 8.14 0.64
C CYS A 40 7.94 7.98 1.94
N TYR A 41 8.45 9.08 2.44
CA TYR A 41 9.35 9.08 3.60
C TYR A 41 8.60 9.57 4.83
N ARG A 42 7.97 8.66 5.53
CA ARG A 42 7.23 8.99 6.75
C ARG A 42 7.57 7.99 7.83
N THR A 43 7.62 8.46 9.05
CA THR A 43 7.88 7.59 10.20
C THR A 43 6.63 6.83 10.61
N SER A 44 5.47 7.34 10.23
CA SER A 44 4.22 6.72 10.59
C SER A 44 3.27 6.81 9.39
N VAL A 45 2.73 5.69 8.98
CA VAL A 45 1.83 5.61 7.85
C VAL A 45 0.46 5.18 8.33
N PRO A 46 -0.58 5.99 8.10
CA PRO A 46 -1.91 5.59 8.53
C PRO A 46 -2.40 4.38 7.73
N PRO A 47 -3.14 3.48 8.35
CA PRO A 47 -3.67 2.33 7.63
C PRO A 47 -4.76 2.74 6.65
N PRO A 48 -5.09 1.90 5.68
CA PRO A 48 -6.22 2.16 4.80
C PRO A 48 -7.51 2.28 5.59
N GLN A 49 -8.41 3.14 5.13
CA GLN A 49 -9.69 3.38 5.78
C GLN A 49 -10.82 2.86 4.92
N ARG A 50 -11.80 2.23 5.54
CA ARG A 50 -13.04 1.86 4.88
C ARG A 50 -14.01 3.03 5.05
N LEU A 51 -14.44 3.61 3.94
CA LEU A 51 -15.37 4.72 3.98
C LEU A 51 -16.80 4.20 3.76
N ALA A 52 -17.78 5.09 3.81
CA ALA A 52 -19.16 4.69 3.54
C ALA A 52 -19.31 4.21 2.12
N ASP A 53 -20.12 3.17 1.91
CA ASP A 53 -20.36 2.64 0.58
C ASP A 53 -20.99 3.68 -0.32
N GLU A 54 -20.69 3.61 -1.60
CA GLU A 54 -21.26 4.49 -2.60
C GLU A 54 -21.94 3.64 -3.66
N GLY A 55 -23.26 3.76 -3.74
CA GLY A 55 -24.02 3.00 -4.73
C GLY A 55 -23.82 1.50 -4.61
N GLY A 56 -23.72 0.99 -3.40
CA GLY A 56 -23.52 -0.43 -3.14
C GLY A 56 -22.10 -0.91 -3.33
N ARG A 57 -21.17 -0.01 -3.62
CA ARG A 57 -19.77 -0.38 -3.80
C ARG A 57 -18.96 0.00 -2.57
N ALA A 58 -18.05 -0.86 -2.16
CA ALA A 58 -17.15 -0.57 -1.06
C ALA A 58 -16.15 0.51 -1.48
N VAL A 59 -15.85 1.43 -0.60
CA VAL A 59 -14.93 2.52 -0.85
C VAL A 59 -13.81 2.47 0.17
N TYR A 60 -12.57 2.47 -0.31
CA TYR A 60 -11.38 2.46 0.55
C TYR A 60 -10.52 3.66 0.20
N ARG A 61 -9.87 4.21 1.19
CA ARG A 61 -8.94 5.32 1.01
C ARG A 61 -7.63 5.03 1.71
N PHE A 62 -6.53 5.24 1.01
CA PHE A 62 -5.20 5.05 1.56
C PHE A 62 -4.35 6.25 1.18
N MET A 63 -3.92 6.98 2.19
CA MET A 63 -3.12 8.18 1.96
C MET A 63 -1.80 8.05 2.75
N PRO A 64 -0.84 7.28 2.23
CA PRO A 64 0.40 7.07 2.97
C PRO A 64 1.29 8.30 2.99
N CYS A 65 1.20 9.14 1.97
CA CYS A 65 2.01 10.34 1.85
C CYS A 65 1.14 11.50 1.48
N ARG A 66 1.66 12.69 1.67
CA ARG A 66 0.92 13.92 1.42
C ARG A 66 0.41 14.03 -0.01
N ASP A 67 1.19 13.59 -0.97
CA ASP A 67 0.87 13.68 -2.38
C ASP A 67 0.44 12.36 -3.00
N ALA A 68 -0.03 11.43 -2.22
CA ALA A 68 -0.53 10.16 -2.73
C ALA A 68 -1.84 9.80 -2.02
N ASP A 69 -2.95 10.25 -2.59
CA ASP A 69 -4.28 9.97 -2.06
C ASP A 69 -4.92 8.92 -2.96
N VAL A 70 -4.93 7.68 -2.52
CA VAL A 70 -5.43 6.56 -3.29
C VAL A 70 -6.82 6.19 -2.81
N VAL A 71 -7.79 6.21 -3.72
CA VAL A 71 -9.17 5.81 -3.41
C VAL A 71 -9.55 4.69 -4.36
N ILE A 72 -10.14 3.64 -3.83
CA ILE A 72 -10.65 2.53 -4.62
C ILE A 72 -12.14 2.39 -4.34
N ARG A 73 -12.97 2.66 -5.36
CA ARG A 73 -14.43 2.55 -5.28
C ARG A 73 -14.85 1.33 -6.04
N GLY A 74 -15.22 0.26 -5.33
CA GLY A 74 -15.41 -1.01 -5.97
C GLY A 74 -14.07 -1.44 -6.57
N ASP A 75 -13.96 -1.45 -7.88
CA ASP A 75 -12.69 -1.74 -8.55
C ASP A 75 -12.14 -0.55 -9.31
N GLU A 76 -12.72 0.63 -9.14
CA GLU A 76 -12.26 1.83 -9.81
C GLU A 76 -11.13 2.47 -9.03
N LEU A 77 -9.99 2.71 -9.67
CA LEU A 77 -8.85 3.34 -9.05
C LEU A 77 -8.85 4.84 -9.30
N VAL A 78 -8.78 5.61 -8.22
CA VAL A 78 -8.68 7.06 -8.29
C VAL A 78 -7.46 7.47 -7.48
N VAL A 79 -6.53 8.21 -8.07
CA VAL A 79 -5.34 8.70 -7.38
C VAL A 79 -5.28 10.20 -7.53
N ASN A 80 -5.23 10.89 -6.41
CA ASN A 80 -5.17 12.36 -6.36
C ASN A 80 -6.31 12.99 -7.16
N GLY A 81 -7.51 12.37 -7.08
CA GLY A 81 -8.69 12.88 -7.75
C GLY A 81 -8.82 12.50 -9.21
N GLN A 82 -7.87 11.78 -9.77
CA GLN A 82 -7.92 11.38 -11.18
C GLN A 82 -8.23 9.89 -11.30
N SER A 83 -9.21 9.53 -12.12
CA SER A 83 -9.59 8.15 -12.32
C SER A 83 -8.64 7.46 -13.30
N TYR A 84 -8.24 6.25 -12.96
CA TYR A 84 -7.38 5.43 -13.81
C TYR A 84 -8.13 4.19 -14.32
N GLY A 85 -9.44 4.17 -14.13
CA GLY A 85 -10.27 3.11 -14.67
C GLY A 85 -10.45 1.96 -13.72
N ARG A 86 -10.93 0.87 -14.24
CA ARG A 86 -11.26 -0.32 -13.44
C ARG A 86 -10.12 -1.30 -13.39
N MET A 87 -9.99 -1.93 -12.24
CA MET A 87 -9.02 -2.99 -12.02
C MET A 87 -9.76 -4.32 -11.95
N ASN A 88 -9.06 -5.40 -12.25
CA ASN A 88 -9.57 -6.74 -11.98
C ASN A 88 -9.32 -7.09 -10.52
N PRO A 89 -10.08 -8.01 -9.94
CA PRO A 89 -9.79 -8.44 -8.57
C PRO A 89 -8.34 -8.90 -8.47
N SER A 90 -7.67 -8.56 -7.42
CA SER A 90 -6.27 -8.89 -7.15
C SER A 90 -5.24 -8.12 -7.97
N ASP A 91 -5.64 -7.22 -8.85
CA ASP A 91 -4.67 -6.33 -9.49
C ASP A 91 -4.03 -5.43 -8.43
N GLY A 92 -2.78 -5.10 -8.60
CA GLY A 92 -2.08 -4.21 -7.70
C GLY A 92 -1.97 -2.80 -8.27
N VAL A 93 -1.55 -1.87 -7.44
CA VAL A 93 -1.35 -0.49 -7.82
C VAL A 93 0.06 -0.09 -7.45
N LEU A 94 0.76 0.52 -8.39
CA LEU A 94 2.08 1.09 -8.11
C LEU A 94 2.04 2.57 -8.39
N VAL A 95 2.40 3.37 -7.40
CA VAL A 95 2.60 4.80 -7.56
C VAL A 95 4.09 5.05 -7.38
N ASP A 96 4.81 5.20 -8.48
CA ASP A 96 6.26 5.29 -8.47
C ASP A 96 6.68 6.69 -8.86
N HIS A 97 7.16 7.47 -7.91
CA HIS A 97 7.54 8.87 -8.11
C HIS A 97 6.41 9.64 -8.79
N GLY A 98 5.19 9.40 -8.34
CA GLY A 98 4.01 10.09 -8.85
C GLY A 98 3.38 9.48 -10.11
N VAL A 99 4.01 8.47 -10.69
CA VAL A 99 3.47 7.81 -11.88
C VAL A 99 2.64 6.60 -11.46
N VAL A 100 1.38 6.60 -11.85
CA VAL A 100 0.44 5.55 -11.45
C VAL A 100 0.38 4.47 -12.50
N SER A 101 0.50 3.23 -12.08
CA SER A 101 0.31 2.09 -12.97
C SER A 101 -0.46 0.98 -12.27
N ILE A 102 -1.27 0.28 -13.02
CA ILE A 102 -2.02 -0.86 -12.51
C ILE A 102 -1.23 -2.12 -12.83
N GLN A 103 -0.90 -2.87 -11.79
CA GLN A 103 -0.12 -4.09 -11.93
C GLN A 103 -1.09 -5.24 -12.16
N ARG A 104 -1.27 -5.63 -13.41
CA ARG A 104 -2.23 -6.67 -13.77
C ARG A 104 -1.71 -8.03 -13.32
N ARG A 105 -2.58 -8.78 -12.66
CA ARG A 105 -2.23 -10.12 -12.27
C ARG A 105 -2.79 -11.09 -13.28
N SER A 106 -1.89 -11.83 -13.91
CA SER A 106 -2.27 -12.83 -14.87
C SER A 106 -2.64 -14.11 -14.14
N ARG A 107 -3.61 -14.82 -14.60
CA ARG A 107 -3.99 -16.07 -13.95
C ARG A 107 -3.93 -17.22 -14.89
#